data_d6fbad9ff4e74d7df3d0eb253d191540
#
_entry.id   d6fbad9ff4e74d7df3d0eb253d191540
#
_cell.length_a   1.000
_cell.length_b   1.000
_cell.length_c   1.000
_cell.angle_alpha   90.00
_cell.angle_beta   90.00
_cell.angle_gamma   90.00
#
_symmetry.space_group_name_H-M   'P 1'
#
loop_
_entity.id
_entity.type
_entity.pdbx_description
1 polymer ?
#
loop_
_entity_poly.entity_id
_entity_poly.type
_entity_poly.pdbx_seq_one_letter_code
_entity_poly.pdbx_strand_id
1 'polypeptide(L)'
;MNAYRIYSGKKQDALELIEHTVSNPTAREVRVRVRAVSLNYRDLMIAWGIYPVPSDPPPIAVADGAGEVIAIGPQVTRFKVGDHVAIPYHPDWIDGEPTPESVHRVPGATIDGMLAEEIVVAEDVLISVPSWLEFTEAATLPCAGVAAWNALFVGGAAKPGNTVLLLGTGGVSIWALQLAKAAGLRTIITSSRDHRLSKG
;
A
#
# COMPACT_ATOMS: atom_id res chain seq x y z
N MET A 1 -22.31 2.09 -2.21
CA MET A 1 -21.32 1.72 -1.18
C MET A 1 -20.52 2.93 -0.76
N ASN A 2 -19.86 2.88 0.39
CA ASN A 2 -19.09 3.99 0.92
C ASN A 2 -17.64 4.00 0.40
N ALA A 3 -17.11 5.20 0.13
CA ALA A 3 -15.72 5.45 -0.13
C ALA A 3 -15.33 6.83 0.41
N TYR A 4 -14.02 7.09 0.55
CA TYR A 4 -13.54 8.39 1.00
C TYR A 4 -12.58 8.97 -0.05
N ARG A 5 -12.82 10.24 -0.42
CA ARG A 5 -11.88 11.06 -1.18
C ARG A 5 -11.03 11.90 -0.25
N ILE A 6 -9.81 12.22 -0.69
CA ILE A 6 -8.90 13.08 0.07
C ILE A 6 -8.60 14.37 -0.69
N TYR A 7 -9.06 15.49 -0.15
CA TYR A 7 -8.87 16.82 -0.73
C TYR A 7 -7.58 17.46 -0.23
N SER A 8 -6.73 17.83 -1.16
CA SER A 8 -5.43 18.45 -0.86
C SER A 8 -5.60 19.81 -0.14
N GLY A 9 -4.82 20.01 0.91
CA GLY A 9 -4.75 21.28 1.66
C GLY A 9 -5.86 21.54 2.67
N LYS A 10 -6.88 20.67 2.77
CA LYS A 10 -8.00 20.83 3.71
C LYS A 10 -7.73 20.35 5.14
N LYS A 11 -6.53 19.80 5.42
CA LYS A 11 -6.08 19.38 6.76
C LYS A 11 -7.06 18.39 7.42
N GLN A 12 -7.67 18.78 8.56
CA GLN A 12 -8.62 17.90 9.29
C GLN A 12 -9.89 17.59 8.49
N ASP A 13 -10.29 18.47 7.56
CA ASP A 13 -11.47 18.33 6.72
C ASP A 13 -11.12 17.74 5.34
N ALA A 14 -9.96 17.13 5.22
CA ALA A 14 -9.47 16.59 3.95
C ALA A 14 -10.22 15.34 3.48
N LEU A 15 -10.79 14.54 4.38
CA LEU A 15 -11.52 13.33 4.02
C LEU A 15 -13.02 13.63 3.87
N GLU A 16 -13.57 13.27 2.72
CA GLU A 16 -14.99 13.35 2.41
C GLU A 16 -15.55 11.97 2.14
N LEU A 17 -16.58 11.59 2.91
CA LEU A 17 -17.37 10.39 2.65
C LEU A 17 -18.24 10.60 1.41
N ILE A 18 -18.11 9.72 0.45
CA ILE A 18 -18.91 9.73 -0.78
C ILE A 18 -19.67 8.43 -0.97
N GLU A 19 -20.80 8.51 -1.65
CA GLU A 19 -21.43 7.33 -2.21
C GLU A 19 -20.74 6.97 -3.53
N HIS A 20 -20.18 5.75 -3.58
CA HIS A 20 -19.43 5.26 -4.73
C HIS A 20 -20.13 4.07 -5.36
N THR A 21 -20.20 4.03 -6.68
CA THR A 21 -20.77 2.92 -7.42
C THR A 21 -19.67 2.18 -8.17
N VAL A 22 -19.56 0.88 -7.89
CA VAL A 22 -18.60 0.00 -8.56
C VAL A 22 -19.33 -0.81 -9.63
N SER A 23 -18.80 -0.81 -10.85
CA SER A 23 -19.32 -1.62 -11.96
C SER A 23 -19.07 -3.12 -11.72
N ASN A 24 -19.79 -3.95 -12.46
CA ASN A 24 -19.38 -5.36 -12.55
C ASN A 24 -18.04 -5.45 -13.29
N PRO A 25 -17.16 -6.38 -12.88
CA PRO A 25 -15.88 -6.56 -13.53
C PRO A 25 -16.04 -6.95 -14.99
N THR A 26 -15.37 -6.25 -15.89
CA THR A 26 -15.30 -6.55 -17.31
C THR A 26 -14.24 -7.63 -17.59
N ALA A 27 -13.92 -7.90 -18.84
CA ALA A 27 -13.09 -8.99 -19.33
C ALA A 27 -12.02 -9.52 -18.34
N ARG A 28 -11.00 -8.70 -18.04
CA ARG A 28 -9.84 -9.06 -17.19
C ARG A 28 -9.83 -8.32 -15.85
N GLU A 29 -10.98 -7.85 -15.41
CA GLU A 29 -11.11 -7.14 -14.15
C GLU A 29 -11.54 -8.06 -13.01
N VAL A 30 -11.14 -7.66 -11.81
CA VAL A 30 -11.43 -8.36 -10.56
C VAL A 30 -12.11 -7.36 -9.62
N ARG A 31 -13.21 -7.77 -9.02
CA ARG A 31 -13.87 -7.00 -7.94
C ARG A 31 -13.38 -7.51 -6.60
N VAL A 32 -12.84 -6.60 -5.81
CA VAL A 32 -12.26 -6.88 -4.51
C VAL A 32 -13.06 -6.19 -3.44
N ARG A 33 -13.46 -6.94 -2.42
CA ARG A 33 -13.96 -6.38 -1.15
C ARG A 33 -12.78 -6.02 -0.29
N VAL A 34 -12.59 -4.72 -0.04
CA VAL A 34 -11.50 -4.25 0.82
C VAL A 34 -11.78 -4.64 2.27
N ARG A 35 -10.81 -5.27 2.90
CA ARG A 35 -10.89 -5.76 4.29
C ARG A 35 -10.07 -4.92 5.25
N ALA A 36 -8.95 -4.38 4.77
CA ALA A 36 -8.10 -3.50 5.54
C ALA A 36 -7.37 -2.52 4.62
N VAL A 37 -7.08 -1.34 5.14
CA VAL A 37 -6.21 -0.34 4.52
C VAL A 37 -5.12 0.08 5.50
N SER A 38 -3.99 0.55 4.98
CA SER A 38 -2.88 1.06 5.80
C SER A 38 -2.59 2.51 5.45
N LEU A 39 -2.64 3.37 6.47
CA LEU A 39 -2.35 4.79 6.30
C LEU A 39 -0.84 5.03 6.25
N ASN A 40 -0.42 5.88 5.33
CA ASN A 40 0.96 6.32 5.18
C ASN A 40 1.11 7.82 5.49
N TYR A 41 2.33 8.25 5.81
CA TYR A 41 2.62 9.67 6.03
C TYR A 41 2.27 10.53 4.81
N ARG A 42 2.30 9.93 3.60
CA ARG A 42 1.86 10.56 2.36
C ARG A 42 0.42 11.07 2.44
N ASP A 43 -0.48 10.32 3.06
CA ASP A 43 -1.89 10.69 3.16
C ASP A 43 -2.06 11.99 3.98
N LEU A 44 -1.25 12.16 5.04
CA LEU A 44 -1.15 13.43 5.77
C LEU A 44 -0.56 14.55 4.90
N MET A 45 0.47 14.26 4.10
CA MET A 45 1.07 15.24 3.19
C MET A 45 0.06 15.72 2.15
N ILE A 46 -0.81 14.84 1.63
CA ILE A 46 -1.93 15.22 0.75
C ILE A 46 -2.88 16.13 1.52
N ALA A 47 -3.33 15.72 2.70
CA ALA A 47 -4.24 16.50 3.51
C ALA A 47 -3.70 17.94 3.82
N TRP A 48 -2.39 18.07 3.97
CA TRP A 48 -1.72 19.36 4.20
C TRP A 48 -1.40 20.14 2.92
N GLY A 49 -1.65 19.58 1.74
CA GLY A 49 -1.34 20.24 0.45
C GLY A 49 0.14 20.23 0.07
N ILE A 50 0.93 19.35 0.70
CA ILE A 50 2.37 19.19 0.43
C ILE A 50 2.61 18.19 -0.71
N TYR A 51 1.76 17.16 -0.80
CA TYR A 51 1.83 16.16 -1.86
C TYR A 51 0.78 16.49 -2.94
N PRO A 52 1.17 16.56 -4.23
CA PRO A 52 0.25 16.94 -5.30
C PRO A 52 -0.77 15.84 -5.58
N VAL A 53 -2.03 16.26 -5.76
CA VAL A 53 -3.12 15.45 -6.31
C VAL A 53 -3.66 16.22 -7.51
N PRO A 54 -3.42 15.75 -8.75
CA PRO A 54 -3.64 16.56 -9.95
C PRO A 54 -5.09 16.60 -10.44
N SER A 55 -5.97 15.74 -9.92
CA SER A 55 -7.35 15.61 -10.40
C SER A 55 -8.38 16.36 -9.53
N ASP A 56 -9.46 16.80 -10.18
CA ASP A 56 -10.67 17.34 -9.56
C ASP A 56 -11.89 16.68 -10.23
N PRO A 57 -12.72 15.92 -9.51
CA PRO A 57 -12.56 15.57 -8.09
C PRO A 57 -11.32 14.69 -7.83
N PRO A 58 -10.75 14.74 -6.61
CA PRO A 58 -9.60 13.91 -6.27
C PRO A 58 -9.99 12.43 -6.20
N PRO A 59 -9.02 11.50 -6.33
CA PRO A 59 -9.30 10.07 -6.28
C PRO A 59 -9.76 9.61 -4.90
N ILE A 60 -10.27 8.38 -4.82
CA ILE A 60 -10.45 7.66 -3.56
C ILE A 60 -9.11 7.59 -2.84
N ALA A 61 -9.12 7.85 -1.54
CA ALA A 61 -7.92 7.98 -0.71
C ALA A 61 -7.19 6.64 -0.48
N VAL A 62 -5.97 6.74 0.04
CA VAL A 62 -5.12 5.67 0.57
C VAL A 62 -4.60 4.71 -0.52
N ALA A 63 -3.27 4.54 -0.57
CA ALA A 63 -2.65 3.61 -1.53
C ALA A 63 -2.77 2.15 -1.10
N ASP A 64 -2.51 1.91 0.18
CA ASP A 64 -2.26 0.57 0.69
C ASP A 64 -3.53 -0.10 1.18
N GLY A 65 -3.78 -1.31 0.69
CA GLY A 65 -4.90 -2.09 1.16
C GLY A 65 -4.81 -3.55 0.75
N ALA A 66 -5.58 -4.36 1.45
CA ALA A 66 -5.75 -5.78 1.16
C ALA A 66 -7.23 -6.16 1.25
N GLY A 67 -7.62 -7.16 0.50
CA GLY A 67 -9.00 -7.60 0.44
C GLY A 67 -9.18 -8.96 -0.19
N GLU A 68 -10.43 -9.33 -0.35
CA GLU A 68 -10.88 -10.60 -0.88
C GLU A 68 -11.52 -10.43 -2.25
N VAL A 69 -11.16 -11.26 -3.20
CA VAL A 69 -11.81 -11.31 -4.51
C VAL A 69 -13.24 -11.82 -4.36
N ILE A 70 -14.22 -11.02 -4.78
CA ILE A 70 -15.66 -11.35 -4.67
C ILE A 70 -16.34 -11.58 -6.03
N ALA A 71 -15.74 -11.10 -7.12
CA ALA A 71 -16.20 -11.39 -8.48
C ALA A 71 -15.04 -11.23 -9.46
N ILE A 72 -15.10 -11.93 -10.58
CA ILE A 72 -14.09 -11.90 -11.63
C ILE A 72 -14.75 -11.77 -13.00
N GLY A 73 -14.07 -11.09 -13.92
CA GLY A 73 -14.47 -11.05 -15.33
C GLY A 73 -14.17 -12.36 -16.06
N PRO A 74 -14.79 -12.59 -17.23
CA PRO A 74 -14.76 -13.89 -17.92
C PRO A 74 -13.40 -14.27 -18.51
N GLN A 75 -12.43 -13.37 -18.56
CA GLN A 75 -11.08 -13.63 -19.07
C GLN A 75 -10.01 -13.56 -17.98
N VAL A 76 -10.40 -13.45 -16.71
CA VAL A 76 -9.49 -13.50 -15.56
C VAL A 76 -8.93 -14.89 -15.42
N THR A 77 -7.62 -15.02 -15.30
CA THR A 77 -6.89 -16.28 -15.19
C THR A 77 -6.02 -16.39 -13.94
N ARG A 78 -5.66 -15.25 -13.33
CA ARG A 78 -4.73 -15.20 -12.19
C ARG A 78 -5.40 -15.40 -10.85
N PHE A 79 -6.68 -15.10 -10.74
CA PHE A 79 -7.42 -15.09 -9.47
C PHE A 79 -8.76 -15.80 -9.60
N LYS A 80 -9.27 -16.27 -8.47
CA LYS A 80 -10.64 -16.78 -8.29
C LYS A 80 -11.31 -16.12 -7.10
N VAL A 81 -12.63 -16.24 -7.02
CA VAL A 81 -13.40 -15.75 -5.86
C VAL A 81 -12.90 -16.43 -4.58
N GLY A 82 -12.70 -15.64 -3.53
CA GLY A 82 -12.15 -16.06 -2.25
C GLY A 82 -10.63 -15.87 -2.13
N ASP A 83 -9.92 -15.55 -3.20
CA ASP A 83 -8.48 -15.25 -3.11
C ASP A 83 -8.22 -13.95 -2.33
N HIS A 84 -7.16 -13.95 -1.52
CA HIS A 84 -6.69 -12.78 -0.81
C HIS A 84 -5.69 -12.01 -1.69
N VAL A 85 -5.88 -10.70 -1.79
CA VAL A 85 -5.09 -9.83 -2.69
C VAL A 85 -4.74 -8.51 -2.03
N ALA A 86 -3.66 -7.91 -2.51
CA ALA A 86 -3.26 -6.53 -2.22
C ALA A 86 -2.93 -5.79 -3.52
N ILE A 87 -2.92 -4.47 -3.48
CA ILE A 87 -2.53 -3.64 -4.63
C ILE A 87 -1.12 -3.07 -4.39
N PRO A 88 -0.18 -3.15 -5.36
CA PRO A 88 1.14 -2.54 -5.24
C PRO A 88 1.05 -1.01 -5.33
N TYR A 89 2.03 -0.33 -4.72
CA TYR A 89 2.09 1.14 -4.72
C TYR A 89 2.27 1.73 -6.14
N HIS A 90 3.00 1.04 -7.01
CA HIS A 90 3.14 1.36 -8.43
C HIS A 90 2.65 0.17 -9.26
N PRO A 91 1.35 0.13 -9.62
CA PRO A 91 0.77 -1.03 -10.28
C PRO A 91 1.35 -1.31 -11.68
N ASP A 92 1.92 -0.32 -12.34
CA ASP A 92 2.49 -0.47 -13.68
C ASP A 92 3.99 -0.76 -13.67
N TRP A 93 4.65 -0.72 -12.50
CA TRP A 93 6.06 -1.07 -12.38
C TRP A 93 6.22 -2.55 -12.08
N ILE A 94 6.44 -3.33 -13.14
CA ILE A 94 6.55 -4.80 -13.06
C ILE A 94 7.97 -5.23 -12.71
N ASP A 95 8.98 -4.63 -13.36
CA ASP A 95 10.40 -4.95 -13.15
C ASP A 95 11.33 -3.83 -13.67
N GLY A 96 12.64 -4.03 -13.51
CA GLY A 96 13.69 -3.15 -14.03
C GLY A 96 13.78 -1.80 -13.33
N GLU A 97 14.48 -0.87 -14.00
CA GLU A 97 14.61 0.50 -13.52
C GLU A 97 13.27 1.25 -13.67
N PRO A 98 12.88 2.07 -12.67
CA PRO A 98 11.63 2.82 -12.75
C PRO A 98 11.70 3.87 -13.87
N THR A 99 10.65 3.95 -14.69
CA THR A 99 10.46 5.00 -15.68
C THR A 99 9.32 5.93 -15.28
N PRO A 100 9.26 7.17 -15.80
CA PRO A 100 8.13 8.06 -15.53
C PRO A 100 6.76 7.39 -15.78
N GLU A 101 6.65 6.58 -16.82
CA GLU A 101 5.43 5.86 -17.20
C GLU A 101 5.09 4.78 -16.18
N SER A 102 6.08 3.98 -15.74
CA SER A 102 5.86 2.87 -14.80
C SER A 102 5.49 3.33 -13.39
N VAL A 103 5.82 4.56 -13.00
CA VAL A 103 5.55 5.10 -11.67
C VAL A 103 4.46 6.18 -11.65
N HIS A 104 3.86 6.49 -12.79
CA HIS A 104 2.88 7.56 -12.92
C HIS A 104 1.57 7.26 -12.16
N ARG A 105 1.07 6.03 -12.26
CA ARG A 105 -0.16 5.63 -11.60
C ARG A 105 0.12 5.25 -10.14
N VAL A 106 -0.48 6.02 -9.23
CA VAL A 106 -0.31 5.87 -7.78
C VAL A 106 -1.69 5.86 -7.12
N PRO A 107 -2.12 4.74 -6.53
CA PRO A 107 -3.39 4.67 -5.82
C PRO A 107 -3.50 5.74 -4.72
N GLY A 108 -4.66 6.36 -4.62
CA GLY A 108 -4.91 7.43 -3.66
C GLY A 108 -4.21 8.75 -3.96
N ALA A 109 -3.67 8.93 -5.18
CA ALA A 109 -3.06 10.19 -5.62
C ALA A 109 -3.37 10.51 -7.09
N THR A 110 -3.00 9.65 -8.05
CA THR A 110 -3.28 9.85 -9.47
C THR A 110 -4.37 8.92 -10.00
N ILE A 111 -4.67 7.85 -9.27
CA ILE A 111 -5.79 6.93 -9.52
C ILE A 111 -6.52 6.65 -8.21
N ASP A 112 -7.73 6.09 -8.30
CA ASP A 112 -8.49 5.68 -7.12
C ASP A 112 -7.69 4.70 -6.25
N GLY A 113 -7.75 4.94 -4.95
CA GLY A 113 -7.08 4.15 -3.91
C GLY A 113 -8.00 3.14 -3.24
N MET A 114 -7.58 2.71 -2.05
CA MET A 114 -8.16 1.57 -1.36
C MET A 114 -9.19 1.93 -0.29
N LEU A 115 -9.42 3.22 0.03
CA LEU A 115 -10.36 3.61 1.09
C LEU A 115 -11.82 3.61 0.58
N ALA A 116 -12.26 2.44 0.16
CA ALA A 116 -13.61 2.11 -0.30
C ALA A 116 -14.01 0.72 0.21
N GLU A 117 -15.32 0.44 0.26
CA GLU A 117 -15.80 -0.90 0.62
C GLU A 117 -15.44 -1.95 -0.43
N GLU A 118 -15.46 -1.56 -1.71
CA GLU A 118 -15.10 -2.43 -2.83
C GLU A 118 -14.43 -1.61 -3.95
N ILE A 119 -13.56 -2.27 -4.71
CA ILE A 119 -12.89 -1.73 -5.89
C ILE A 119 -13.00 -2.71 -7.06
N VAL A 120 -12.87 -2.19 -8.28
CA VAL A 120 -12.69 -3.01 -9.50
C VAL A 120 -11.40 -2.58 -10.16
N VAL A 121 -10.51 -3.54 -10.39
CA VAL A 121 -9.18 -3.31 -10.97
C VAL A 121 -8.82 -4.43 -11.94
N ALA A 122 -7.89 -4.18 -12.85
CA ALA A 122 -7.34 -5.22 -13.72
C ALA A 122 -6.60 -6.29 -12.88
N GLU A 123 -6.70 -7.56 -13.30
CA GLU A 123 -6.02 -8.66 -12.58
C GLU A 123 -4.50 -8.47 -12.48
N ASP A 124 -3.90 -7.78 -13.46
CA ASP A 124 -2.45 -7.60 -13.56
C ASP A 124 -1.89 -6.70 -12.45
N VAL A 125 -2.71 -5.80 -11.88
CA VAL A 125 -2.29 -4.90 -10.80
C VAL A 125 -2.49 -5.51 -9.41
N LEU A 126 -2.92 -6.75 -9.30
CA LEU A 126 -3.12 -7.42 -8.02
C LEU A 126 -1.98 -8.39 -7.70
N ILE A 127 -1.65 -8.47 -6.42
CA ILE A 127 -0.68 -9.40 -5.85
C ILE A 127 -1.42 -10.36 -4.93
N SER A 128 -1.13 -11.67 -5.05
CA SER A 128 -1.65 -12.68 -4.14
C SER A 128 -1.10 -12.48 -2.74
N VAL A 129 -1.98 -12.53 -1.75
CA VAL A 129 -1.62 -12.52 -0.33
C VAL A 129 -1.77 -13.94 0.22
N PRO A 130 -0.78 -14.48 0.94
CA PRO A 130 -0.89 -15.79 1.57
C PRO A 130 -2.07 -15.83 2.55
N SER A 131 -2.83 -16.93 2.54
CA SER A 131 -4.05 -17.07 3.37
C SER A 131 -3.80 -17.10 4.88
N TRP A 132 -2.55 -17.33 5.32
CA TRP A 132 -2.14 -17.26 6.73
C TRP A 132 -1.85 -15.84 7.23
N LEU A 133 -1.76 -14.86 6.31
CA LEU A 133 -1.51 -13.45 6.67
C LEU A 133 -2.85 -12.74 6.84
N GLU A 134 -3.03 -12.09 7.98
CA GLU A 134 -4.22 -11.28 8.23
C GLU A 134 -4.28 -10.07 7.28
N PHE A 135 -5.49 -9.66 6.90
CA PHE A 135 -5.65 -8.51 5.99
C PHE A 135 -5.04 -7.22 6.52
N THR A 136 -5.08 -7.02 7.84
CA THR A 136 -4.47 -5.87 8.52
C THR A 136 -2.95 -5.86 8.41
N GLU A 137 -2.31 -7.02 8.40
CA GLU A 137 -0.88 -7.17 8.18
C GLU A 137 -0.55 -7.01 6.69
N ALA A 138 -1.29 -7.70 5.82
CA ALA A 138 -1.11 -7.65 4.38
C ALA A 138 -1.22 -6.21 3.82
N ALA A 139 -2.16 -5.42 4.33
CA ALA A 139 -2.35 -4.03 3.92
C ALA A 139 -1.12 -3.15 4.20
N THR A 140 -0.21 -3.50 5.11
CA THR A 140 0.99 -2.71 5.42
C THR A 140 2.18 -3.00 4.51
N LEU A 141 2.08 -4.05 3.67
CA LEU A 141 3.18 -4.51 2.82
C LEU A 141 3.46 -3.61 1.60
N PRO A 142 2.43 -3.13 0.85
CA PRO A 142 2.64 -2.56 -0.47
C PRO A 142 3.58 -1.35 -0.50
N CYS A 143 3.51 -0.46 0.49
CA CYS A 143 4.40 0.69 0.59
C CYS A 143 5.55 0.42 1.57
N ALA A 144 5.25 0.29 2.85
CA ALA A 144 6.27 0.25 3.90
C ALA A 144 7.11 -1.04 3.86
N GLY A 145 6.49 -2.19 3.62
CA GLY A 145 7.19 -3.47 3.53
C GLY A 145 8.13 -3.53 2.33
N VAL A 146 7.64 -3.12 1.14
CA VAL A 146 8.45 -3.07 -0.08
C VAL A 146 9.59 -2.06 0.05
N ALA A 147 9.34 -0.87 0.61
CA ALA A 147 10.38 0.13 0.84
C ALA A 147 11.48 -0.39 1.78
N ALA A 148 11.10 -1.07 2.85
CA ALA A 148 12.06 -1.68 3.78
C ALA A 148 12.89 -2.78 3.10
N TRP A 149 12.25 -3.66 2.34
CA TRP A 149 12.93 -4.70 1.57
C TRP A 149 13.93 -4.12 0.56
N ASN A 150 13.47 -3.17 -0.24
CA ASN A 150 14.32 -2.53 -1.24
C ASN A 150 15.53 -1.84 -0.60
N ALA A 151 15.31 -1.07 0.47
CA ALA A 151 16.39 -0.37 1.16
C ALA A 151 17.44 -1.33 1.76
N LEU A 152 17.01 -2.45 2.35
CA LEU A 152 17.93 -3.40 2.97
C LEU A 152 18.66 -4.25 1.94
N PHE A 153 17.94 -4.88 1.03
CA PHE A 153 18.47 -5.99 0.23
C PHE A 153 18.81 -5.61 -1.20
N VAL A 154 18.09 -4.67 -1.81
CA VAL A 154 18.38 -4.20 -3.16
C VAL A 154 19.40 -3.06 -3.11
N GLY A 155 19.04 -1.93 -2.51
CA GLY A 155 19.91 -0.76 -2.44
C GLY A 155 21.08 -0.94 -1.46
N GLY A 156 20.83 -1.50 -0.29
CA GLY A 156 21.82 -1.71 0.77
C GLY A 156 22.66 -2.98 0.63
N ALA A 157 22.25 -3.93 -0.23
CA ALA A 157 22.89 -5.23 -0.41
C ALA A 157 23.26 -5.92 0.92
N ALA A 158 22.42 -5.76 1.94
CA ALA A 158 22.68 -6.23 3.31
C ALA A 158 22.78 -7.75 3.37
N LYS A 159 23.75 -8.24 4.13
CA LYS A 159 24.04 -9.67 4.32
C LYS A 159 24.04 -10.01 5.81
N PRO A 160 23.78 -11.29 6.18
CA PRO A 160 23.90 -11.75 7.57
C PRO A 160 25.19 -11.27 8.23
N GLY A 161 25.08 -10.77 9.46
CA GLY A 161 26.19 -10.18 10.22
C GLY A 161 26.43 -8.68 9.98
N ASN A 162 25.87 -8.07 8.94
CA ASN A 162 25.91 -6.62 8.78
C ASN A 162 25.11 -5.92 9.90
N THR A 163 25.45 -4.65 10.16
CA THR A 163 24.72 -3.81 11.11
C THR A 163 23.90 -2.78 10.33
N VAL A 164 22.62 -2.64 10.67
CA VAL A 164 21.74 -1.62 10.10
C VAL A 164 21.27 -0.65 11.20
N LEU A 165 21.28 0.63 10.87
CA LEU A 165 20.71 1.69 11.70
C LEU A 165 19.34 2.09 11.15
N LEU A 166 18.31 1.96 11.97
CA LEU A 166 16.94 2.31 11.66
C LEU A 166 16.55 3.61 12.36
N LEU A 167 16.18 4.62 11.59
CA LEU A 167 15.86 5.95 12.11
C LEU A 167 14.36 6.06 12.37
N GLY A 168 13.99 6.15 13.65
CA GLY A 168 12.61 6.23 14.10
C GLY A 168 11.90 4.89 14.17
N THR A 169 10.64 4.90 14.62
CA THR A 169 9.76 3.74 14.81
C THR A 169 8.50 3.84 13.95
N GLY A 170 8.65 4.34 12.73
CA GLY A 170 7.58 4.37 11.72
C GLY A 170 7.46 3.04 10.98
N GLY A 171 6.46 2.92 10.10
CA GLY A 171 6.13 1.69 9.38
C GLY A 171 7.33 1.06 8.65
N VAL A 172 8.10 1.85 7.88
CA VAL A 172 9.28 1.36 7.17
C VAL A 172 10.34 0.83 8.14
N SER A 173 10.62 1.55 9.25
CA SER A 173 11.62 1.11 10.24
C SER A 173 11.20 -0.16 10.97
N ILE A 174 9.91 -0.32 11.27
CA ILE A 174 9.38 -1.54 11.92
C ILE A 174 9.44 -2.73 10.96
N TRP A 175 9.07 -2.55 9.69
CA TRP A 175 9.26 -3.59 8.68
C TRP A 175 10.73 -3.95 8.48
N ALA A 176 11.60 -2.93 8.39
CA ALA A 176 13.04 -3.15 8.26
C ALA A 176 13.65 -3.88 9.47
N LEU A 177 13.16 -3.60 10.69
CA LEU A 177 13.59 -4.30 11.90
C LEU A 177 13.27 -5.80 11.84
N GLN A 178 12.04 -6.15 11.46
CA GLN A 178 11.61 -7.54 11.35
C GLN A 178 12.38 -8.28 10.25
N LEU A 179 12.49 -7.68 9.06
CA LEU A 179 13.23 -8.24 7.92
C LEU A 179 14.72 -8.41 8.23
N ALA A 180 15.33 -7.41 8.86
CA ALA A 180 16.74 -7.45 9.25
C ALA A 180 17.01 -8.55 10.28
N LYS A 181 16.16 -8.67 11.30
CA LYS A 181 16.27 -9.76 12.30
C LYS A 181 16.12 -11.14 11.64
N ALA A 182 15.11 -11.32 10.78
CA ALA A 182 14.90 -12.57 10.05
C ALA A 182 16.09 -12.95 9.16
N ALA A 183 16.78 -11.95 8.60
CA ALA A 183 17.96 -12.12 7.75
C ALA A 183 19.29 -12.21 8.52
N GLY A 184 19.28 -12.23 9.86
CA GLY A 184 20.50 -12.34 10.68
C GLY A 184 21.36 -11.07 10.70
N LEU A 185 20.79 -9.89 10.52
CA LEU A 185 21.48 -8.62 10.67
C LEU A 185 21.47 -8.15 12.14
N ARG A 186 22.49 -7.38 12.52
CA ARG A 186 22.45 -6.60 13.77
C ARG A 186 21.64 -5.33 13.54
N THR A 187 20.71 -5.06 14.43
CA THR A 187 19.82 -3.91 14.31
C THR A 187 20.07 -2.89 15.42
N ILE A 188 20.13 -1.62 15.05
CA ILE A 188 20.10 -0.47 15.95
C ILE A 188 18.89 0.36 15.52
N ILE A 189 17.98 0.64 16.45
CA ILE A 189 16.81 1.47 16.18
C ILE A 189 16.80 2.67 17.11
N THR A 190 16.43 3.83 16.58
CA THR A 190 16.33 5.08 17.37
C THR A 190 14.88 5.53 17.49
N SER A 191 14.58 6.27 18.54
CA SER A 191 13.30 6.95 18.70
C SER A 191 13.46 8.24 19.47
N SER A 192 12.60 9.21 19.21
CA SER A 192 12.47 10.42 20.02
C SER A 192 11.69 10.21 21.33
N ARG A 193 11.17 8.98 21.58
CA ARG A 193 10.34 8.65 22.73
C ARG A 193 10.64 7.23 23.23
N ASP A 194 11.08 7.10 24.48
CA ASP A 194 11.50 5.81 25.08
C ASP A 194 10.40 4.75 25.07
N HIS A 195 9.14 5.13 25.33
CA HIS A 195 8.02 4.18 25.33
C HIS A 195 7.77 3.52 23.98
N ARG A 196 8.32 4.05 22.88
CA ARG A 196 8.23 3.43 21.54
C ARG A 196 9.34 2.40 21.34
N LEU A 197 10.47 2.52 22.03
CA LEU A 197 11.55 1.55 21.95
C LEU A 197 11.23 0.26 22.70
N SER A 198 10.39 0.31 23.73
CA SER A 198 10.00 -0.86 24.53
C SER A 198 8.99 -1.78 23.84
N LYS A 199 8.49 -1.39 22.66
CA LYS A 199 7.49 -2.15 21.88
C LYS A 199 8.06 -2.80 20.61
N GLY A 200 9.37 -2.61 20.33
CA GLY A 200 10.05 -3.10 19.11
C GLY A 200 10.96 -4.32 19.29
#